data_cb8535c14e93d5b851c7eea0527e4692
#
_entry.id   cb8535c14e93d5b851c7eea0527e4692
#
_cell.length_a   1.000
_cell.length_b   1.000
_cell.length_c   1.000
_cell.angle_alpha   90.00
_cell.angle_beta   90.00
_cell.angle_gamma   90.00
#
_symmetry.space_group_name_H-M   'P 1'
#
loop_
_entity.id
_entity.type
_entity.pdbx_description
1 polymer ?
#
loop_
_entity_poly.entity_id
_entity_poly.type
_entity_poly.pdbx_seq_one_letter_code
_entity_poly.pdbx_strand_id
1 'polypeptide(L)'
;TGAGRGGCTLGLPREGPGETPCSSSGSSPFPGRGGHFTKSRKLRERLFKELETNVSLRVEETDSPDQFVVFGRGELHLAVLIETMRREGYELQVSMPEVLTRVGEDGRKEEPYERVLISVPEEYQGAVMEALGTRRAELQDMRPGERGGQRLEFVIPTRGLLGFRNAFLTLTRGTGVLSTLFEGYGPWTGAIQRARQGSLVASETGTTTPFGLSNAEERGQLFVGPGVPVYEGMIVGKHQREGDLEVNVCKTKQLTNMRSSTSDMAIRLTPPTDMSLDKCLEYIGPDDLLEVTPKSVRMRKRELDAKMRKRAQEREREAVAR
;
A
#
# COMPACT_ATOMS: atom_id res chain seq x y z
N THR A 1 -28.60 2.18 -3.10
CA THR A 1 -27.47 1.69 -3.88
C THR A 1 -26.18 1.98 -3.16
N GLY A 2 -25.93 1.27 -2.07
CA GLY A 2 -24.77 1.47 -1.21
C GLY A 2 -23.73 0.39 -1.46
N ALA A 3 -22.87 0.55 -2.47
CA ALA A 3 -21.64 -0.21 -2.54
C ALA A 3 -20.76 0.19 -1.36
N GLY A 4 -20.10 -0.76 -0.72
CA GLY A 4 -19.09 -0.47 0.33
C GLY A 4 -18.09 0.52 -0.22
N ARG A 5 -18.05 1.72 0.35
CA ARG A 5 -17.18 2.79 -0.14
C ARG A 5 -15.83 2.67 0.56
N GLY A 6 -14.77 2.52 -0.21
CA GLY A 6 -13.40 2.74 0.27
C GLY A 6 -13.04 4.20 0.08
N GLY A 7 -12.31 4.78 1.02
CA GLY A 7 -11.77 6.13 0.94
C GLY A 7 -10.26 6.12 1.01
N CYS A 8 -9.59 7.01 0.29
CA CYS A 8 -8.18 7.29 0.46
C CYS A 8 -7.93 8.80 0.49
N THR A 9 -6.90 9.20 1.21
CA THR A 9 -6.47 10.60 1.23
C THR A 9 -5.49 10.83 0.09
N LEU A 10 -5.82 11.76 -0.79
CA LEU A 10 -4.95 12.27 -1.84
C LEU A 10 -4.37 13.60 -1.39
N GLY A 11 -3.06 13.74 -1.40
CA GLY A 11 -2.36 14.97 -1.06
C GLY A 11 -1.26 15.30 -2.06
N LEU A 12 -0.82 16.55 -2.06
CA LEU A 12 0.34 16.98 -2.83
C LEU A 12 1.61 16.94 -1.99
N PRO A 13 2.77 16.64 -2.61
CA PRO A 13 4.05 16.89 -1.98
C PRO A 13 4.22 18.41 -1.80
N ARG A 14 4.41 18.88 -0.57
CA ARG A 14 4.72 20.29 -0.33
C ARG A 14 6.13 20.61 -0.78
N GLU A 15 6.27 21.66 -1.59
CA GLU A 15 7.54 22.34 -1.79
C GLU A 15 7.79 23.22 -0.55
N GLY A 16 8.85 22.95 0.20
CA GLY A 16 9.24 23.78 1.32
C GLY A 16 10.58 24.46 1.09
N PRO A 17 10.68 25.79 1.22
CA PRO A 17 11.88 26.39 1.73
C PRO A 17 11.67 26.84 3.18
N GLY A 18 12.52 26.34 4.07
CA GLY A 18 12.89 27.07 5.28
C GLY A 18 11.94 26.99 6.48
N GLU A 19 12.46 26.38 7.53
CA GLU A 19 12.31 26.72 8.94
C GLU A 19 10.90 26.76 9.57
N THR A 20 10.52 25.64 10.16
CA THR A 20 10.23 25.50 11.61
C THR A 20 9.84 24.07 11.94
N PRO A 21 10.22 23.49 13.08
CA PRO A 21 9.95 22.11 13.43
C PRO A 21 8.56 22.01 14.04
N CYS A 22 7.54 21.91 13.21
CA CYS A 22 6.21 21.49 13.60
C CYS A 22 5.70 20.50 12.57
N SER A 23 5.79 19.21 12.90
CA SER A 23 4.97 18.08 12.45
C SER A 23 4.16 18.27 11.15
N SER A 24 4.77 18.66 10.06
CA SER A 24 4.16 18.58 8.74
C SER A 24 4.72 17.37 8.01
N SER A 25 4.12 16.23 8.32
CA SER A 25 4.21 15.01 7.56
C SER A 25 3.81 15.26 6.10
N GLY A 26 4.73 15.56 5.20
CA GLY A 26 4.25 15.63 3.87
C GLY A 26 5.11 16.15 2.73
N SER A 27 6.31 16.65 2.95
CA SER A 27 7.14 17.06 1.82
C SER A 27 7.90 15.87 1.24
N SER A 28 7.64 15.56 -0.05
CA SER A 28 8.51 14.65 -0.79
C SER A 28 9.90 15.28 -0.94
N PRO A 29 10.99 14.53 -0.74
CA PRO A 29 12.35 15.03 -1.05
C PRO A 29 12.59 15.27 -2.55
N PHE A 30 11.69 14.77 -3.41
CA PHE A 30 11.82 14.89 -4.88
C PHE A 30 10.58 15.54 -5.56
N PRO A 31 10.04 16.67 -5.07
CA PRO A 31 8.89 17.31 -5.70
C PRO A 31 9.27 17.87 -7.08
N GLY A 32 8.33 17.88 -8.01
CA GLY A 32 8.49 18.52 -9.32
C GLY A 32 9.44 17.84 -10.30
N ARG A 33 10.01 16.67 -9.94
CA ARG A 33 10.95 15.95 -10.81
C ARG A 33 10.27 15.04 -11.83
N GLY A 34 9.02 14.71 -11.62
CA GLY A 34 8.30 13.70 -12.42
C GLY A 34 7.08 14.21 -13.17
N GLY A 35 6.43 15.29 -12.74
CA GLY A 35 5.17 15.76 -13.30
C GLY A 35 5.13 17.24 -13.62
N HIS A 36 4.08 17.66 -14.31
CA HIS A 36 3.84 19.05 -14.69
C HIS A 36 2.87 19.77 -13.73
N PHE A 37 1.98 19.02 -13.08
CA PHE A 37 0.96 19.56 -12.21
C PHE A 37 1.25 19.18 -10.75
N THR A 38 1.84 20.14 -10.03
CA THR A 38 2.25 20.01 -8.62
C THR A 38 1.47 20.94 -7.68
N LYS A 39 0.51 21.73 -8.21
CA LYS A 39 -0.25 22.72 -7.42
C LYS A 39 -1.59 22.14 -6.98
N SER A 40 -1.95 22.33 -5.69
CA SER A 40 -3.22 21.89 -5.09
C SER A 40 -4.45 22.39 -5.83
N ARG A 41 -4.43 23.62 -6.32
CA ARG A 41 -5.51 24.17 -7.14
C ARG A 41 -5.78 23.32 -8.39
N LYS A 42 -4.74 22.87 -9.08
CA LYS A 42 -4.89 22.01 -10.28
C LYS A 42 -5.41 20.63 -9.93
N LEU A 43 -4.96 20.08 -8.81
CA LEU A 43 -5.48 18.80 -8.28
C LEU A 43 -6.97 18.94 -7.95
N ARG A 44 -7.34 20.02 -7.26
CA ARG A 44 -8.72 20.32 -6.92
C ARG A 44 -9.60 20.42 -8.18
N GLU A 45 -9.22 21.28 -9.14
CA GLU A 45 -9.94 21.46 -10.41
C GLU A 45 -10.16 20.10 -11.11
N ARG A 46 -9.14 19.25 -11.14
CA ARG A 46 -9.20 17.93 -11.78
C ARG A 46 -10.11 16.95 -11.04
N LEU A 47 -10.03 16.89 -9.72
CA LEU A 47 -10.87 16.01 -8.91
C LEU A 47 -12.36 16.40 -9.02
N PHE A 48 -12.67 17.70 -8.95
CA PHE A 48 -14.05 18.17 -9.10
C PHE A 48 -14.60 17.96 -10.51
N LYS A 49 -13.77 18.08 -11.55
CA LYS A 49 -14.16 17.75 -12.93
C LYS A 49 -14.50 16.27 -13.08
N GLU A 50 -13.80 15.37 -12.37
CA GLU A 50 -14.12 13.95 -12.40
C GLU A 50 -15.51 13.64 -11.85
N LEU A 51 -15.99 14.43 -10.87
CA LEU A 51 -17.34 14.26 -10.30
C LEU A 51 -18.46 14.51 -11.33
N GLU A 52 -18.21 15.30 -12.38
CA GLU A 52 -19.20 15.55 -13.42
C GLU A 52 -19.52 14.30 -14.25
N THR A 53 -18.54 13.42 -14.41
CA THR A 53 -18.66 12.20 -15.22
C THR A 53 -18.79 10.94 -14.41
N ASN A 54 -18.27 10.93 -13.17
CA ASN A 54 -18.17 9.77 -12.31
C ASN A 54 -19.08 9.87 -11.08
N VAL A 55 -20.35 9.50 -11.25
CA VAL A 55 -21.39 9.54 -10.19
C VAL A 55 -21.03 8.74 -8.93
N SER A 56 -20.12 7.80 -9.05
CA SER A 56 -19.73 6.89 -7.93
C SER A 56 -18.58 7.43 -7.10
N LEU A 57 -17.98 8.51 -7.54
CA LEU A 57 -16.90 9.20 -6.84
C LEU A 57 -17.48 10.29 -5.95
N ARG A 58 -16.87 10.50 -4.79
CA ARG A 58 -17.13 11.65 -3.92
C ARG A 58 -15.79 12.21 -3.47
N VAL A 59 -15.68 13.52 -3.44
CA VAL A 59 -14.48 14.23 -2.99
C VAL A 59 -14.89 15.18 -1.88
N GLU A 60 -14.16 15.15 -0.78
CA GLU A 60 -14.31 16.07 0.34
C GLU A 60 -13.01 16.82 0.56
N GLU A 61 -13.12 18.10 0.82
CA GLU A 61 -12.02 18.95 1.24
C GLU A 61 -11.74 18.72 2.72
N THR A 62 -10.47 18.77 3.11
CA THR A 62 -10.03 18.66 4.50
C THR A 62 -9.69 20.06 5.04
N ASP A 63 -9.38 20.16 6.32
CA ASP A 63 -8.89 21.41 6.93
C ASP A 63 -7.57 21.90 6.29
N SER A 64 -6.86 21.01 5.60
CA SER A 64 -5.67 21.34 4.83
C SER A 64 -6.04 21.59 3.36
N PRO A 65 -5.69 22.76 2.78
CA PRO A 65 -6.03 23.08 1.39
C PRO A 65 -5.34 22.19 0.35
N ASP A 66 -4.35 21.41 0.78
CA ASP A 66 -3.55 20.54 -0.08
C ASP A 66 -3.93 19.05 0.03
N GLN A 67 -4.98 18.74 0.81
CA GLN A 67 -5.43 17.36 1.04
C GLN A 67 -6.91 17.21 0.73
N PHE A 68 -7.25 16.13 0.05
CA PHE A 68 -8.62 15.77 -0.32
C PHE A 68 -8.89 14.33 0.10
N VAL A 69 -10.09 14.09 0.64
CA VAL A 69 -10.56 12.73 0.88
C VAL A 69 -11.40 12.31 -0.32
N VAL A 70 -10.99 11.24 -0.97
CA VAL A 70 -11.65 10.72 -2.16
C VAL A 70 -12.27 9.37 -1.84
N PHE A 71 -13.57 9.24 -2.10
CA PHE A 71 -14.35 8.04 -1.86
C PHE A 71 -14.72 7.40 -3.18
N GLY A 72 -14.44 6.11 -3.32
CA GLY A 72 -14.79 5.32 -4.49
C GLY A 72 -15.57 4.05 -4.13
N ARG A 73 -15.98 3.29 -5.12
CA ARG A 73 -16.67 2.00 -4.93
C ARG A 73 -15.78 0.94 -4.31
N GLY A 74 -14.46 1.08 -4.46
CA GLY A 74 -13.47 0.12 -3.97
C GLY A 74 -12.07 0.50 -4.42
N GLU A 75 -11.11 -0.34 -4.06
CA GLU A 75 -9.67 -0.14 -4.28
C GLU A 75 -9.34 0.06 -5.77
N LEU A 76 -9.87 -0.79 -6.65
CA LEU A 76 -9.63 -0.70 -8.09
C LEU A 76 -10.13 0.62 -8.70
N HIS A 77 -11.28 1.11 -8.25
CA HIS A 77 -11.84 2.38 -8.73
C HIS A 77 -10.92 3.56 -8.41
N LEU A 78 -10.38 3.57 -7.19
CA LEU A 78 -9.41 4.58 -6.76
C LEU A 78 -8.08 4.43 -7.51
N ALA A 79 -7.60 3.20 -7.72
CA ALA A 79 -6.38 2.93 -8.48
C ALA A 79 -6.48 3.42 -9.93
N VAL A 80 -7.62 3.22 -10.60
CA VAL A 80 -7.87 3.72 -11.95
C VAL A 80 -7.84 5.23 -12.00
N LEU A 81 -8.48 5.91 -11.03
CA LEU A 81 -8.43 7.38 -10.95
C LEU A 81 -7.00 7.88 -10.79
N ILE A 82 -6.24 7.31 -9.85
CA ILE A 82 -4.86 7.68 -9.57
C ILE A 82 -3.99 7.48 -10.81
N GLU A 83 -4.13 6.33 -11.50
CA GLU A 83 -3.38 6.03 -12.72
C GLU A 83 -3.73 6.97 -13.87
N THR A 84 -5.01 7.34 -14.02
CA THR A 84 -5.45 8.31 -15.02
C THR A 84 -4.80 9.67 -14.76
N MET A 85 -4.84 10.15 -13.53
CA MET A 85 -4.22 11.42 -13.14
C MET A 85 -2.69 11.38 -13.31
N ARG A 86 -2.05 10.25 -13.01
CA ARG A 86 -0.63 10.03 -13.24
C ARG A 86 -0.27 10.22 -14.72
N ARG A 87 -1.06 9.63 -15.62
CA ARG A 87 -0.86 9.75 -17.08
C ARG A 87 -1.14 11.16 -17.62
N GLU A 88 -2.03 11.89 -16.97
CA GLU A 88 -2.31 13.29 -17.27
C GLU A 88 -1.18 14.25 -16.81
N GLY A 89 -0.19 13.76 -16.06
CA GLY A 89 0.97 14.54 -15.64
C GLY A 89 0.92 15.08 -14.21
N TYR A 90 -0.01 14.61 -13.38
CA TYR A 90 -0.10 14.99 -11.98
C TYR A 90 0.93 14.26 -11.11
N GLU A 91 1.50 14.99 -10.14
CA GLU A 91 2.21 14.42 -9.00
C GLU A 91 1.29 14.46 -7.78
N LEU A 92 1.13 13.32 -7.12
CA LEU A 92 0.26 13.22 -5.95
C LEU A 92 0.79 12.21 -4.93
N GLN A 93 0.36 12.38 -3.69
CA GLN A 93 0.60 11.44 -2.60
C GLN A 93 -0.71 10.77 -2.22
N VAL A 94 -0.65 9.48 -1.97
CA VAL A 94 -1.82 8.66 -1.63
C VAL A 94 -1.54 7.95 -0.32
N SER A 95 -2.48 8.01 0.61
CA SER A 95 -2.47 7.18 1.82
C SER A 95 -3.06 5.80 1.52
N MET A 96 -2.88 4.88 2.46
CA MET A 96 -3.55 3.59 2.41
C MET A 96 -5.07 3.78 2.29
N PRO A 97 -5.75 3.07 1.37
CA PRO A 97 -7.20 3.07 1.29
C PRO A 97 -7.84 2.51 2.57
N GLU A 98 -8.86 3.18 3.06
CA GLU A 98 -9.62 2.77 4.24
C GLU A 98 -11.08 2.50 3.88
N VAL A 99 -11.69 1.54 4.56
CA VAL A 99 -13.10 1.23 4.40
C VAL A 99 -13.94 2.12 5.32
N LEU A 100 -14.96 2.75 4.76
CA LEU A 100 -15.86 3.61 5.53
C LEU A 100 -16.73 2.76 6.45
N THR A 101 -16.73 3.13 7.71
CA THR A 101 -17.63 2.59 8.73
C THR A 101 -18.74 3.60 9.01
N ARG A 102 -19.87 3.14 9.54
CA ARG A 102 -20.96 3.99 9.98
C ARG A 102 -21.36 3.66 11.42
N VAL A 103 -22.11 4.54 12.03
CA VAL A 103 -22.80 4.26 13.31
C VAL A 103 -24.21 3.78 12.95
N GLY A 104 -24.57 2.61 13.42
CA GLY A 104 -25.91 2.03 13.23
C GLY A 104 -26.97 2.75 14.08
N GLU A 105 -28.22 2.40 13.90
CA GLU A 105 -29.35 2.98 14.65
C GLU A 105 -29.27 2.68 16.14
N ASP A 106 -28.61 1.59 16.50
CA ASP A 106 -28.33 1.15 17.89
C ASP A 106 -27.12 1.85 18.54
N GLY A 107 -26.49 2.80 17.83
CA GLY A 107 -25.30 3.52 18.28
C GLY A 107 -24.01 2.71 18.19
N ARG A 108 -24.04 1.49 17.64
CA ARG A 108 -22.87 0.64 17.47
C ARG A 108 -22.18 0.92 16.14
N LYS A 109 -20.88 0.69 16.12
CA LYS A 109 -20.08 0.80 14.91
C LYS A 109 -20.41 -0.35 13.96
N GLU A 110 -20.75 -0.02 12.72
CA GLU A 110 -21.01 -0.95 11.63
C GLU A 110 -19.99 -0.80 10.51
N GLU A 111 -19.70 -1.90 9.84
CA GLU A 111 -18.85 -1.96 8.67
C GLU A 111 -19.55 -2.64 7.49
N PRO A 112 -19.16 -2.33 6.24
CA PRO A 112 -19.73 -2.98 5.07
C PRO A 112 -19.23 -4.41 4.94
N TYR A 113 -20.12 -5.29 4.48
CA TYR A 113 -19.86 -6.69 4.19
C TYR A 113 -20.05 -7.00 2.71
N GLU A 114 -19.26 -7.91 2.23
CA GLU A 114 -19.35 -8.43 0.86
C GLU A 114 -19.56 -9.93 0.88
N ARG A 115 -20.42 -10.38 -0.03
CA ARG A 115 -20.57 -11.78 -0.39
C ARG A 115 -19.53 -12.11 -1.45
N VAL A 116 -18.70 -13.09 -1.17
CA VAL A 116 -17.59 -13.51 -2.03
C VAL A 116 -17.88 -14.89 -2.59
N LEU A 117 -17.93 -14.99 -3.90
CA LEU A 117 -18.05 -16.23 -4.63
C LEU A 117 -16.70 -16.62 -5.21
N ILE A 118 -16.21 -17.78 -4.86
CA ILE A 118 -14.90 -18.28 -5.27
C ILE A 118 -15.08 -19.61 -5.98
N SER A 119 -14.48 -19.73 -7.16
CA SER A 119 -14.33 -21.00 -7.86
C SER A 119 -12.86 -21.34 -7.96
N VAL A 120 -12.44 -22.47 -7.40
CA VAL A 120 -11.04 -22.91 -7.37
C VAL A 120 -10.93 -24.42 -7.62
N PRO A 121 -9.82 -24.91 -8.20
CA PRO A 121 -9.46 -26.31 -8.16
C PRO A 121 -9.38 -26.82 -6.72
N GLU A 122 -9.71 -28.10 -6.52
CA GLU A 122 -9.75 -28.72 -5.19
C GLU A 122 -8.41 -28.61 -4.43
N GLU A 123 -7.29 -28.66 -5.14
CA GLU A 123 -5.95 -28.55 -4.56
C GLU A 123 -5.67 -27.22 -3.86
N TYR A 124 -6.34 -26.12 -4.22
CA TYR A 124 -6.15 -24.79 -3.61
C TYR A 124 -7.22 -24.44 -2.57
N GLN A 125 -8.26 -25.28 -2.42
CA GLN A 125 -9.37 -25.01 -1.50
C GLN A 125 -8.89 -24.74 -0.07
N GLY A 126 -8.03 -25.60 0.49
CA GLY A 126 -7.53 -25.47 1.85
C GLY A 126 -6.79 -24.15 2.08
N ALA A 127 -5.87 -23.78 1.18
CA ALA A 127 -5.10 -22.55 1.25
C ALA A 127 -5.98 -21.29 1.16
N VAL A 128 -7.02 -21.32 0.32
CA VAL A 128 -7.98 -20.21 0.19
C VAL A 128 -8.83 -20.08 1.44
N MET A 129 -9.34 -21.19 2.00
CA MET A 129 -10.12 -21.19 3.24
C MET A 129 -9.31 -20.65 4.43
N GLU A 130 -8.06 -21.07 4.58
CA GLU A 130 -7.16 -20.57 5.62
C GLU A 130 -6.92 -19.05 5.47
N ALA A 131 -6.58 -18.60 4.25
CA ALA A 131 -6.33 -17.20 3.97
C ALA A 131 -7.55 -16.29 4.20
N LEU A 132 -8.76 -16.77 3.96
CA LEU A 132 -10.00 -16.06 4.24
C LEU A 132 -10.40 -16.12 5.72
N GLY A 133 -10.15 -17.23 6.39
CA GLY A 133 -10.44 -17.39 7.83
C GLY A 133 -9.66 -16.38 8.69
N THR A 134 -8.38 -16.14 8.38
CA THR A 134 -7.57 -15.11 9.08
C THR A 134 -8.10 -13.68 8.86
N ARG A 135 -8.91 -13.47 7.81
CA ARG A 135 -9.51 -12.18 7.43
C ARG A 135 -10.96 -12.02 7.92
N ARG A 136 -11.42 -12.89 8.82
CA ARG A 136 -12.78 -12.87 9.38
C ARG A 136 -13.88 -13.20 8.36
N ALA A 137 -13.57 -14.00 7.33
CA ALA A 137 -14.58 -14.52 6.42
C ALA A 137 -15.36 -15.65 7.09
N GLU A 138 -16.68 -15.66 6.87
CA GLU A 138 -17.59 -16.72 7.31
C GLU A 138 -18.04 -17.53 6.09
N LEU A 139 -17.74 -18.83 6.09
CA LEU A 139 -18.20 -19.73 5.04
C LEU A 139 -19.71 -19.92 5.14
N GLN A 140 -20.44 -19.61 4.08
CA GLN A 140 -21.89 -19.76 3.99
C GLN A 140 -22.27 -21.06 3.29
N ASP A 141 -21.57 -21.37 2.19
CA ASP A 141 -21.89 -22.54 1.38
C ASP A 141 -20.64 -23.06 0.66
N MET A 142 -20.66 -24.38 0.40
CA MET A 142 -19.61 -25.06 -0.36
C MET A 142 -20.24 -26.13 -1.24
N ARG A 143 -20.03 -26.05 -2.55
CA ARG A 143 -20.59 -26.97 -3.53
C ARG A 143 -19.50 -27.42 -4.50
N PRO A 144 -19.62 -28.65 -5.02
CA PRO A 144 -18.84 -29.08 -6.16
C PRO A 144 -19.06 -28.11 -7.33
N GLY A 145 -17.97 -27.64 -7.90
CA GLY A 145 -17.98 -26.78 -9.09
C GLY A 145 -17.97 -27.60 -10.37
N GLU A 146 -18.19 -26.92 -11.48
CA GLU A 146 -18.05 -27.54 -12.79
C GLU A 146 -16.57 -27.93 -13.03
N ARG A 147 -16.32 -29.03 -13.72
CA ARG A 147 -14.97 -29.51 -14.10
C ARG A 147 -14.05 -29.93 -12.95
N GLY A 148 -14.61 -30.44 -11.84
CA GLY A 148 -13.77 -30.98 -10.73
C GLY A 148 -13.17 -29.93 -9.80
N GLY A 149 -13.69 -28.69 -9.81
CA GLY A 149 -13.35 -27.64 -8.85
C GLY A 149 -14.34 -27.56 -7.70
N GLN A 150 -14.09 -26.61 -6.78
CA GLN A 150 -14.98 -26.27 -5.67
C GLN A 150 -15.48 -24.84 -5.84
N ARG A 151 -16.76 -24.63 -5.52
CA ARG A 151 -17.40 -23.32 -5.42
C ARG A 151 -17.66 -23.02 -3.96
N LEU A 152 -17.06 -21.95 -3.48
CA LEU A 152 -17.13 -21.49 -2.10
C LEU A 152 -17.86 -20.16 -2.04
N GLU A 153 -18.73 -19.99 -1.08
CA GLU A 153 -19.45 -18.74 -0.81
C GLU A 153 -19.13 -18.26 0.61
N PHE A 154 -18.63 -17.04 0.73
CA PHE A 154 -18.29 -16.43 2.00
C PHE A 154 -18.98 -15.09 2.16
N VAL A 155 -19.22 -14.72 3.42
CA VAL A 155 -19.52 -13.34 3.82
C VAL A 155 -18.31 -12.81 4.60
N ILE A 156 -17.81 -11.64 4.22
CA ILE A 156 -16.59 -11.07 4.77
C ILE A 156 -16.71 -9.54 4.90
N PRO A 157 -16.16 -8.93 5.98
CA PRO A 157 -16.03 -7.48 6.03
C PRO A 157 -15.19 -6.97 4.85
N THR A 158 -15.63 -5.92 4.17
CA THR A 158 -14.93 -5.35 2.98
C THR A 158 -13.45 -5.07 3.25
N ARG A 159 -13.09 -4.62 4.49
CA ARG A 159 -11.68 -4.40 4.86
C ARG A 159 -10.85 -5.69 4.90
N GLY A 160 -11.47 -6.87 5.04
CA GLY A 160 -10.80 -8.17 4.92
C GLY A 160 -10.41 -8.51 3.48
N LEU A 161 -11.09 -7.93 2.50
CA LEU A 161 -10.80 -8.13 1.08
C LEU A 161 -9.71 -7.20 0.55
N LEU A 162 -9.39 -6.12 1.27
CA LEU A 162 -8.32 -5.22 0.85
C LEU A 162 -7.00 -5.98 0.71
N GLY A 163 -6.38 -5.91 -0.47
CA GLY A 163 -5.16 -6.64 -0.81
C GLY A 163 -5.30 -8.17 -0.91
N PHE A 164 -6.52 -8.71 -0.88
CA PHE A 164 -6.72 -10.15 -1.01
C PHE A 164 -6.64 -10.64 -2.46
N ARG A 165 -7.00 -9.81 -3.43
CA ARG A 165 -7.11 -10.22 -4.83
C ARG A 165 -5.79 -10.74 -5.41
N ASN A 166 -4.69 -10.04 -5.17
CA ASN A 166 -3.36 -10.47 -5.64
C ASN A 166 -2.85 -11.68 -4.86
N ALA A 167 -3.10 -11.75 -3.55
CA ALA A 167 -2.81 -12.91 -2.74
C ALA A 167 -3.57 -14.15 -3.26
N PHE A 168 -4.85 -14.00 -3.56
CA PHE A 168 -5.70 -15.06 -4.12
C PHE A 168 -5.18 -15.56 -5.48
N LEU A 169 -4.82 -14.65 -6.39
CA LEU A 169 -4.26 -15.04 -7.69
C LEU A 169 -2.93 -15.79 -7.53
N THR A 170 -2.12 -15.40 -6.56
CA THR A 170 -0.85 -16.09 -6.26
C THR A 170 -1.13 -17.48 -5.66
N LEU A 171 -2.03 -17.58 -4.67
CA LEU A 171 -2.40 -18.84 -4.03
C LEU A 171 -2.97 -19.86 -5.01
N THR A 172 -3.78 -19.39 -5.96
CA THR A 172 -4.43 -20.23 -6.97
C THR A 172 -3.66 -20.35 -8.28
N ARG A 173 -2.43 -19.81 -8.34
CA ARG A 173 -1.61 -19.72 -9.57
C ARG A 173 -2.38 -19.17 -10.77
N GLY A 174 -3.28 -18.20 -10.51
CA GLY A 174 -4.11 -17.58 -11.53
C GLY A 174 -5.30 -18.40 -12.03
N THR A 175 -5.53 -19.61 -11.51
CA THR A 175 -6.63 -20.48 -11.96
C THR A 175 -7.97 -20.21 -11.25
N GLY A 176 -7.91 -19.54 -10.09
CA GLY A 176 -9.10 -19.22 -9.29
C GLY A 176 -9.88 -18.04 -9.87
N VAL A 177 -11.20 -18.08 -9.70
CA VAL A 177 -12.10 -16.97 -10.02
C VAL A 177 -12.70 -16.44 -8.72
N LEU A 178 -12.63 -15.12 -8.52
CA LEU A 178 -13.16 -14.42 -7.36
C LEU A 178 -14.13 -13.33 -7.83
N SER A 179 -15.35 -13.38 -7.32
CA SER A 179 -16.40 -12.38 -7.56
C SER A 179 -16.91 -11.87 -6.22
N THR A 180 -17.13 -10.57 -6.11
CA THR A 180 -17.63 -9.93 -4.88
C THR A 180 -18.91 -9.16 -5.15
N LEU A 181 -19.82 -9.18 -4.19
CA LEU A 181 -21.08 -8.46 -4.22
C LEU A 181 -21.31 -7.82 -2.85
N PHE A 182 -21.57 -6.53 -2.84
CA PHE A 182 -21.94 -5.84 -1.60
C PHE A 182 -23.24 -6.43 -1.02
N GLU A 183 -23.22 -6.83 0.24
CA GLU A 183 -24.36 -7.43 0.93
C GLU A 183 -25.11 -6.46 1.83
N GLY A 184 -24.37 -5.60 2.53
CA GLY A 184 -24.96 -4.66 3.47
C GLY A 184 -23.95 -4.18 4.52
N TYR A 185 -24.47 -3.57 5.57
CA TYR A 185 -23.69 -3.20 6.75
C TYR A 185 -23.99 -4.18 7.88
N GLY A 186 -22.98 -4.56 8.60
CA GLY A 186 -23.06 -5.44 9.77
C GLY A 186 -22.16 -4.96 10.89
N PRO A 187 -22.18 -5.69 12.03
CA PRO A 187 -21.43 -5.29 13.21
C PRO A 187 -19.91 -5.29 12.95
N TRP A 188 -19.23 -4.38 13.62
CA TRP A 188 -17.77 -4.33 13.60
C TRP A 188 -17.16 -5.56 14.26
N THR A 189 -16.40 -6.36 13.50
CA THR A 189 -15.79 -7.63 13.95
C THR A 189 -14.45 -7.46 14.70
N GLY A 190 -14.07 -6.24 15.08
CA GLY A 190 -12.79 -6.00 15.74
C GLY A 190 -11.62 -5.87 14.74
N ALA A 191 -10.39 -5.86 15.22
CA ALA A 191 -9.22 -5.73 14.38
C ALA A 191 -9.03 -6.99 13.50
N ILE A 192 -8.77 -6.78 12.21
CA ILE A 192 -8.30 -7.84 11.31
C ILE A 192 -6.78 -7.77 11.31
N GLN A 193 -6.15 -8.84 11.77
CA GLN A 193 -4.70 -8.96 11.67
C GLN A 193 -4.32 -9.16 10.20
N ARG A 194 -3.81 -8.13 9.58
CA ARG A 194 -3.10 -8.29 8.32
C ARG A 194 -1.73 -8.86 8.66
N ALA A 195 -1.39 -10.04 8.17
CA ALA A 195 -0.03 -10.57 8.23
C ALA A 195 0.86 -9.70 7.33
N ARG A 196 1.17 -8.49 7.82
CA ARG A 196 2.04 -7.56 7.11
C ARG A 196 3.48 -7.88 7.50
N GLN A 197 4.24 -8.32 6.51
CA GLN A 197 5.69 -8.34 6.64
C GLN A 197 6.21 -6.90 6.69
N GLY A 198 7.29 -6.67 7.44
CA GLY A 198 7.90 -5.36 7.54
C GLY A 198 8.45 -4.85 6.20
N SER A 199 8.86 -3.61 6.18
CA SER A 199 9.50 -2.97 5.03
C SER A 199 11.00 -2.79 5.25
N LEU A 200 11.78 -2.90 4.19
CA LEU A 200 13.15 -2.41 4.15
C LEU A 200 13.11 -0.93 3.82
N VAL A 201 13.61 -0.09 4.73
CA VAL A 201 13.51 1.37 4.63
C VAL A 201 14.91 1.94 4.46
N ALA A 202 15.12 2.82 3.47
CA ALA A 202 16.39 3.47 3.26
C ALA A 202 16.75 4.39 4.43
N SER A 203 17.95 4.23 4.98
CA SER A 203 18.46 5.02 6.11
C SER A 203 19.19 6.31 5.69
N GLU A 204 19.49 6.45 4.40
CA GLU A 204 20.26 7.60 3.87
C GLU A 204 19.74 7.99 2.49
N THR A 205 19.95 9.25 2.16
CA THR A 205 19.68 9.81 0.82
C THR A 205 20.89 9.64 -0.08
N GLY A 206 20.69 9.07 -1.29
CA GLY A 206 21.77 8.86 -2.24
C GLY A 206 21.33 8.04 -3.44
N THR A 207 22.28 7.35 -4.04
CA THR A 207 22.04 6.42 -5.17
C THR A 207 22.36 4.99 -4.71
N THR A 208 21.49 4.06 -5.03
CA THR A 208 21.68 2.65 -4.69
C THR A 208 22.92 2.07 -5.35
N THR A 209 23.69 1.30 -4.59
CA THR A 209 24.88 0.61 -5.06
C THR A 209 24.66 -0.91 -5.08
N PRO A 210 25.34 -1.67 -5.95
CA PRO A 210 25.26 -3.13 -5.93
C PRO A 210 25.64 -3.75 -4.59
N PHE A 211 26.64 -3.18 -3.90
CA PHE A 211 27.07 -3.65 -2.59
C PHE A 211 26.03 -3.38 -1.49
N GLY A 212 25.46 -2.17 -1.45
CA GLY A 212 24.41 -1.81 -0.50
C GLY A 212 23.16 -2.66 -0.69
N LEU A 213 22.76 -2.90 -1.95
CA LEU A 213 21.61 -3.75 -2.29
C LEU A 213 21.85 -5.23 -1.94
N SER A 214 23.05 -5.79 -2.16
CA SER A 214 23.38 -7.17 -1.78
C SER A 214 23.20 -7.40 -0.27
N ASN A 215 23.64 -6.45 0.56
CA ASN A 215 23.44 -6.54 2.01
C ASN A 215 21.96 -6.44 2.41
N ALA A 216 21.17 -5.65 1.67
CA ALA A 216 19.73 -5.52 1.93
C ALA A 216 18.95 -6.76 1.44
N GLU A 217 19.36 -7.39 0.35
CA GLU A 217 18.77 -8.62 -0.21
C GLU A 217 18.81 -9.81 0.76
N GLU A 218 19.85 -9.92 1.60
CA GLU A 218 19.93 -10.91 2.67
C GLU A 218 18.79 -10.78 3.70
N ARG A 219 18.16 -9.61 3.80
CA ARG A 219 17.10 -9.28 4.76
C ARG A 219 15.70 -9.36 4.17
N GLY A 220 15.60 -9.39 2.84
CA GLY A 220 14.30 -9.39 2.19
C GLY A 220 14.35 -9.23 0.68
N GLN A 221 13.20 -8.99 0.10
CA GLN A 221 13.01 -8.84 -1.33
C GLN A 221 13.06 -7.36 -1.73
N LEU A 222 13.88 -7.02 -2.72
CA LEU A 222 14.07 -5.65 -3.16
C LEU A 222 13.03 -5.22 -4.20
N PHE A 223 12.65 -3.93 -4.15
CA PHE A 223 11.78 -3.26 -5.12
C PHE A 223 12.57 -2.33 -6.05
N VAL A 224 13.82 -2.04 -5.74
CA VAL A 224 14.68 -1.13 -6.49
C VAL A 224 15.95 -1.82 -6.94
N GLY A 225 16.41 -1.48 -8.13
CA GLY A 225 17.70 -1.95 -8.67
C GLY A 225 18.86 -0.99 -8.36
N PRO A 226 20.07 -1.32 -8.84
CA PRO A 226 21.24 -0.45 -8.71
C PRO A 226 21.10 0.83 -9.54
N GLY A 227 21.71 1.92 -9.08
CA GLY A 227 21.70 3.22 -9.78
C GLY A 227 20.43 4.04 -9.60
N VAL A 228 19.49 3.59 -8.76
CA VAL A 228 18.24 4.31 -8.48
C VAL A 228 18.46 5.35 -7.37
N PRO A 229 18.02 6.60 -7.56
CA PRO A 229 18.05 7.60 -6.50
C PRO A 229 17.03 7.26 -5.41
N VAL A 230 17.47 7.25 -4.16
CA VAL A 230 16.66 7.00 -2.97
C VAL A 230 16.87 8.10 -1.95
N TYR A 231 15.95 8.20 -0.99
CA TYR A 231 16.04 9.14 0.11
C TYR A 231 15.71 8.45 1.44
N GLU A 232 16.12 9.04 2.54
CA GLU A 232 15.80 8.54 3.88
C GLU A 232 14.30 8.39 4.07
N GLY A 233 13.88 7.23 4.59
CA GLY A 233 12.45 6.92 4.77
C GLY A 233 11.76 6.30 3.53
N MET A 234 12.43 6.19 2.37
CA MET A 234 11.90 5.49 1.20
C MET A 234 11.88 3.98 1.43
N ILE A 235 10.78 3.32 1.07
CA ILE A 235 10.65 1.87 1.13
C ILE A 235 11.31 1.29 -0.12
N VAL A 236 12.34 0.47 0.08
CA VAL A 236 13.18 -0.10 -0.98
C VAL A 236 13.01 -1.60 -1.14
N GLY A 237 12.26 -2.24 -0.23
CA GLY A 237 12.03 -3.67 -0.28
C GLY A 237 11.06 -4.15 0.80
N LYS A 238 10.76 -5.45 0.74
CA LYS A 238 9.93 -6.17 1.70
C LYS A 238 10.84 -6.94 2.64
N HIS A 239 10.69 -6.73 3.95
CA HIS A 239 11.44 -7.44 4.96
C HIS A 239 10.89 -8.85 5.15
N GLN A 240 11.75 -9.83 5.42
CA GLN A 240 11.35 -11.23 5.65
C GLN A 240 10.62 -11.44 6.99
N ARG A 241 10.83 -10.53 7.96
CA ARG A 241 10.25 -10.60 9.30
C ARG A 241 9.22 -9.51 9.50
N GLU A 242 8.45 -9.62 10.55
CA GLU A 242 7.59 -8.55 11.02
C GLU A 242 8.42 -7.35 11.48
N GLY A 243 7.89 -6.15 11.23
CA GLY A 243 8.53 -4.88 11.58
C GLY A 243 9.52 -4.37 10.54
N ASP A 244 9.58 -3.06 10.45
CA ASP A 244 10.43 -2.35 9.50
C ASP A 244 11.90 -2.43 9.89
N LEU A 245 12.78 -2.53 8.89
CA LEU A 245 14.21 -2.57 9.05
C LEU A 245 14.86 -1.46 8.22
N GLU A 246 15.65 -0.62 8.88
CA GLU A 246 16.47 0.38 8.21
C GLU A 246 17.70 -0.24 7.58
N VAL A 247 17.92 0.06 6.30
CA VAL A 247 19.02 -0.48 5.51
C VAL A 247 19.73 0.64 4.76
N ASN A 248 21.06 0.57 4.73
CA ASN A 248 21.86 1.49 3.91
C ASN A 248 22.12 0.88 2.53
N VAL A 249 21.28 1.24 1.57
CA VAL A 249 21.38 0.78 0.17
C VAL A 249 22.34 1.62 -0.68
N CYS A 250 22.86 2.74 -0.13
CA CYS A 250 23.82 3.63 -0.79
C CYS A 250 25.26 3.28 -0.45
N LYS A 251 25.49 2.33 0.47
CA LYS A 251 26.81 1.96 0.95
C LYS A 251 27.68 1.41 -0.18
N THR A 252 28.85 2.01 -0.36
CA THR A 252 29.87 1.53 -1.30
C THR A 252 30.83 0.54 -0.62
N LYS A 253 31.36 -0.39 -1.39
CA LYS A 253 32.41 -1.30 -0.89
C LYS A 253 33.68 -0.46 -0.65
N GLN A 254 34.17 -0.46 0.60
CA GLN A 254 35.47 0.15 0.87
C GLN A 254 36.58 -0.73 0.30
N LEU A 255 37.46 -0.12 -0.48
CA LEU A 255 38.65 -0.79 -0.98
C LEU A 255 39.61 -0.94 0.19
N THR A 256 39.84 -2.16 0.64
CA THR A 256 40.91 -2.49 1.61
C THR A 256 42.14 -2.96 0.87
N ASN A 257 43.32 -2.65 1.38
CA ASN A 257 44.61 -3.05 0.78
C ASN A 257 44.84 -4.59 0.84
N MET A 258 44.04 -5.31 1.60
CA MET A 258 44.04 -6.79 1.62
C MET A 258 43.03 -7.32 0.59
N ARG A 259 43.51 -7.76 -0.57
CA ARG A 259 42.73 -8.47 -1.56
C ARG A 259 42.62 -9.94 -1.15
N SER A 260 41.44 -10.37 -0.71
CA SER A 260 41.12 -11.82 -0.71
C SER A 260 40.69 -12.21 -2.13
N SER A 261 41.03 -13.39 -2.58
CA SER A 261 40.67 -13.95 -3.89
C SER A 261 39.14 -13.96 -4.17
N THR A 262 38.34 -13.87 -3.12
CA THR A 262 36.87 -13.78 -3.16
C THR A 262 36.34 -12.34 -3.33
N SER A 263 37.18 -11.32 -3.24
CA SER A 263 36.74 -9.91 -3.24
C SER A 263 36.36 -9.37 -4.64
N ASP A 264 36.77 -10.07 -5.69
CA ASP A 264 36.53 -9.66 -7.09
C ASP A 264 35.36 -10.40 -7.76
N MET A 265 34.60 -11.22 -6.98
CA MET A 265 33.38 -11.82 -7.52
C MET A 265 32.35 -10.74 -7.83
N ALA A 266 31.84 -10.74 -9.06
CA ALA A 266 30.74 -9.89 -9.47
C ALA A 266 29.52 -10.12 -8.57
N ILE A 267 29.03 -9.06 -7.94
CA ILE A 267 27.80 -9.12 -7.13
C ILE A 267 26.64 -9.44 -8.05
N ARG A 268 26.03 -10.60 -7.88
CA ARG A 268 24.79 -10.98 -8.58
C ARG A 268 23.62 -10.62 -7.67
N LEU A 269 22.76 -9.74 -8.13
CA LEU A 269 21.53 -9.35 -7.47
C LEU A 269 20.35 -10.10 -8.13
N THR A 270 19.40 -10.52 -7.33
CA THR A 270 18.10 -10.97 -7.84
C THR A 270 17.38 -9.80 -8.48
N PRO A 271 16.69 -9.98 -9.62
CA PRO A 271 15.90 -8.91 -10.22
C PRO A 271 14.91 -8.33 -9.21
N PRO A 272 14.80 -6.98 -9.11
CA PRO A 272 13.86 -6.36 -8.19
C PRO A 272 12.42 -6.71 -8.57
N THR A 273 11.55 -6.82 -7.57
CA THR A 273 10.12 -7.03 -7.81
C THR A 273 9.51 -5.78 -8.42
N ASP A 274 8.85 -5.95 -9.54
CA ASP A 274 8.09 -4.87 -10.17
C ASP A 274 6.83 -4.55 -9.35
N MET A 275 6.76 -3.31 -8.84
CA MET A 275 5.69 -2.79 -8.03
C MET A 275 4.79 -1.88 -8.87
N SER A 276 3.74 -2.47 -9.45
CA SER A 276 2.66 -1.70 -10.09
C SER A 276 1.92 -0.84 -9.06
N LEU A 277 1.18 0.17 -9.51
CA LEU A 277 0.39 1.04 -8.64
C LEU A 277 -0.53 0.24 -7.71
N ASP A 278 -1.23 -0.78 -8.24
CA ASP A 278 -2.14 -1.63 -7.46
C ASP A 278 -1.39 -2.39 -6.36
N LYS A 279 -0.25 -3.01 -6.70
CA LYS A 279 0.59 -3.70 -5.72
C LYS A 279 1.12 -2.76 -4.65
N CYS A 280 1.47 -1.52 -5.02
CA CYS A 280 1.89 -0.51 -4.06
C CYS A 280 0.76 -0.13 -3.10
N LEU A 281 -0.47 0.11 -3.61
CA LEU A 281 -1.64 0.43 -2.79
C LEU A 281 -2.00 -0.68 -1.81
N GLU A 282 -1.87 -1.95 -2.24
CA GLU A 282 -2.07 -3.10 -1.36
C GLU A 282 -0.96 -3.27 -0.31
N TYR A 283 0.27 -2.86 -0.66
CA TYR A 283 1.44 -3.05 0.20
C TYR A 283 1.53 -2.02 1.32
N ILE A 284 1.21 -0.74 1.04
CA ILE A 284 1.35 0.34 2.00
C ILE A 284 0.47 0.14 3.24
N GLY A 285 0.97 0.57 4.40
CA GLY A 285 0.25 0.56 5.67
C GLY A 285 -0.20 1.95 6.11
N PRO A 286 -0.78 2.06 7.32
CA PRO A 286 -1.31 3.32 7.83
C PRO A 286 -0.26 4.43 7.99
N ASP A 287 0.98 4.03 8.27
CA ASP A 287 2.15 4.91 8.45
C ASP A 287 2.97 5.13 7.18
N ASP A 288 2.47 4.63 6.04
CA ASP A 288 3.11 4.79 4.73
C ASP A 288 2.36 5.75 3.84
N LEU A 289 3.06 6.26 2.85
CA LEU A 289 2.51 7.06 1.75
C LEU A 289 3.06 6.54 0.42
N LEU A 290 2.22 6.63 -0.59
CA LEU A 290 2.58 6.34 -1.97
C LEU A 290 2.77 7.64 -2.72
N GLU A 291 3.96 7.87 -3.26
CA GLU A 291 4.25 8.98 -4.17
C GLU A 291 4.05 8.53 -5.60
N VAL A 292 3.08 9.13 -6.25
CA VAL A 292 2.72 8.83 -7.65
C VAL A 292 3.15 10.00 -8.53
N THR A 293 4.03 9.72 -9.46
CA THR A 293 4.47 10.69 -10.47
C THR A 293 4.36 10.06 -11.86
N PRO A 294 4.28 10.84 -12.94
CA PRO A 294 4.25 10.32 -14.30
C PRO A 294 5.39 9.34 -14.63
N LYS A 295 6.58 9.59 -14.05
CA LYS A 295 7.78 8.80 -14.32
C LYS A 295 7.99 7.62 -13.38
N SER A 296 7.48 7.69 -12.14
CA SER A 296 7.75 6.68 -11.12
C SER A 296 6.68 6.65 -10.03
N VAL A 297 6.52 5.47 -9.45
CA VAL A 297 5.73 5.25 -8.24
C VAL A 297 6.70 4.85 -7.14
N ARG A 298 6.64 5.50 -5.99
CA ARG A 298 7.53 5.28 -4.85
C ARG A 298 6.74 5.16 -3.57
N MET A 299 7.09 4.21 -2.74
CA MET A 299 6.53 4.05 -1.40
C MET A 299 7.48 4.67 -0.38
N ARG A 300 6.95 5.33 0.63
CA ARG A 300 7.75 5.89 1.71
C ARG A 300 7.03 5.87 3.04
N LYS A 301 7.76 6.04 4.09
CA LYS A 301 7.18 6.31 5.41
C LYS A 301 6.59 7.72 5.46
N ARG A 302 5.51 7.89 6.23
CA ARG A 302 4.90 9.20 6.49
C ARG A 302 5.92 10.10 7.18
N GLU A 303 6.56 9.61 8.24
CA GLU A 303 7.68 10.26 8.90
C GLU A 303 8.99 9.75 8.30
N LEU A 304 9.81 10.65 7.74
CA LEU A 304 11.05 10.28 7.06
C LEU A 304 12.21 10.04 8.04
N ASP A 305 12.27 10.78 9.15
CA ASP A 305 13.31 10.64 10.16
C ASP A 305 13.14 9.35 10.97
N ALA A 306 14.18 8.52 10.96
CA ALA A 306 14.21 7.25 11.65
C ALA A 306 14.00 7.35 13.17
N LYS A 307 14.56 8.40 13.80
CA LYS A 307 14.44 8.59 15.26
C LYS A 307 13.03 9.02 15.64
N MET A 308 12.41 9.85 14.80
CA MET A 308 11.02 10.27 15.02
C MET A 308 10.05 9.10 14.84
N ARG A 309 10.25 8.22 13.84
CA ARG A 309 9.46 7.00 13.68
C ARG A 309 9.50 6.10 14.91
N LYS A 310 10.70 5.82 15.43
CA LYS A 310 10.86 4.99 16.64
C LYS A 310 10.12 5.56 17.83
N ARG A 311 10.26 6.87 18.07
CA ARG A 311 9.54 7.56 19.15
C ARG A 311 8.01 7.51 18.99
N ALA A 312 7.51 7.63 17.76
CA ALA A 312 6.08 7.53 17.48
C ALA A 312 5.56 6.11 17.78
N GLN A 313 6.27 5.08 17.35
CA GLN A 313 5.93 3.68 17.61
C GLN A 313 5.97 3.31 19.10
N GLU A 314 6.94 3.84 19.85
CA GLU A 314 7.02 3.66 21.31
C GLU A 314 5.80 4.27 22.00
N ARG A 315 5.41 5.50 21.64
CA ARG A 315 4.22 6.17 22.18
C ARG A 315 2.92 5.40 21.87
N GLU A 316 2.78 4.86 20.66
CA GLU A 316 1.63 4.03 20.31
C GLU A 316 1.58 2.74 21.12
N ARG A 317 2.70 2.06 21.32
CA ARG A 317 2.78 0.85 22.14
C ARG A 317 2.41 1.14 23.60
N GLU A 318 2.86 2.26 24.17
CA GLU A 318 2.51 2.69 25.50
C GLU A 318 1.02 3.06 25.63
N ALA A 319 0.42 3.66 24.60
CA ALA A 319 -0.99 4.01 24.56
C ALA A 319 -1.91 2.77 24.48
N VAL A 320 -1.48 1.72 23.79
CA VAL A 320 -2.22 0.43 23.69
C VAL A 320 -2.07 -0.42 24.96
N ALA A 321 -0.98 -0.25 25.70
CA ALA A 321 -0.72 -0.99 26.94
C ALA A 321 -1.43 -0.40 28.18
N ARG A 322 -2.03 0.78 28.07
CA ARG A 322 -2.88 1.42 29.10
C ARG A 322 -4.37 1.15 28.85
#